data_085c3b4bc778dcc91e8f2f5e37729aa0
#
_entry.id   085c3b4bc778dcc91e8f2f5e37729aa0
#
_cell.length_a   1.000
_cell.length_b   1.000
_cell.length_c   1.000
_cell.angle_alpha   90.00
_cell.angle_beta   90.00
_cell.angle_gamma   90.00
#
_symmetry.space_group_name_H-M   'P 1'
#
loop_
_entity.id
_entity.type
_entity.pdbx_description
1 polymer ?
#
loop_
_entity_poly.entity_id
_entity_poly.type
_entity_poly.pdbx_seq_one_letter_code
_entity_poly.pdbx_strand_id
1 'polypeptide(L)'
;VFGAYDEPYGHGVVSFDNVRLPKTAFIAGPGRGFEIAQGRLGPGRVHHCMRAIGAAERTLELMIKRATSREAFGRPIAKLGGNPDVIANARMAIEQARLLTLKCAWALDTKGISGALQEVSMIKAVIPKMLQQIVDDTIQIHGGAGVSDDDFPLTQLFAYARVLRLADGPDEVHRAMVARLELAKYRN
;
A
#
# COMPACT_ATOMS: atom_id res chain seq x y z
N VAL A 1 -7.18 6.06 13.31
CA VAL A 1 -7.71 5.49 12.07
C VAL A 1 -8.10 4.05 12.33
N PHE A 2 -9.33 3.67 11.99
CA PHE A 2 -9.95 2.41 12.43
C PHE A 2 -9.91 2.20 13.97
N GLY A 3 -10.00 3.28 14.75
CA GLY A 3 -10.07 3.20 16.21
C GLY A 3 -8.86 2.51 16.82
N ALA A 4 -9.02 1.25 17.24
CA ALA A 4 -8.00 0.49 17.97
C ALA A 4 -6.65 0.33 17.26
N TYR A 5 -6.58 0.51 15.95
CA TYR A 5 -5.32 0.35 15.18
C TYR A 5 -4.52 1.63 14.96
N ASP A 6 -4.89 2.73 15.62
CA ASP A 6 -4.20 4.01 15.49
C ASP A 6 -3.14 4.26 16.58
N GLU A 7 -3.10 3.42 17.58
CA GLU A 7 -2.10 3.46 18.64
C GLU A 7 -0.75 2.82 18.20
N PRO A 8 0.37 3.30 18.74
CA PRO A 8 0.52 4.39 19.71
C PRO A 8 0.64 5.77 19.08
N TYR A 9 0.64 5.90 17.76
CA TYR A 9 1.00 7.13 17.05
C TYR A 9 -0.17 8.11 16.89
N GLY A 10 -1.38 7.61 16.75
CA GLY A 10 -2.62 8.39 16.65
C GLY A 10 -2.65 9.41 15.52
N HIS A 11 -3.82 10.05 15.37
CA HIS A 11 -4.03 11.20 14.51
C HIS A 11 -4.67 12.30 15.32
N GLY A 12 -4.02 13.46 15.39
CA GLY A 12 -4.47 14.61 16.18
C GLY A 12 -5.11 15.70 15.34
N VAL A 13 -5.96 16.48 15.99
CA VAL A 13 -6.37 17.79 15.49
C VAL A 13 -5.33 18.81 15.98
N VAL A 14 -4.75 19.55 15.04
CA VAL A 14 -3.73 20.56 15.36
C VAL A 14 -4.30 21.95 15.14
N SER A 15 -4.21 22.81 16.14
CA SER A 15 -4.62 24.21 16.06
C SER A 15 -3.39 25.13 16.19
N PHE A 16 -3.37 26.18 15.38
CA PHE A 16 -2.36 27.21 15.41
C PHE A 16 -3.02 28.53 15.82
N ASP A 17 -2.71 29.05 17.01
CA ASP A 17 -3.25 30.32 17.50
C ASP A 17 -2.13 31.36 17.62
N ASN A 18 -2.19 32.40 16.80
CA ASN A 18 -1.23 33.53 16.77
C ASN A 18 0.24 33.14 16.75
N VAL A 19 0.61 32.00 16.16
CA VAL A 19 1.99 31.52 16.08
C VAL A 19 2.81 32.46 15.21
N ARG A 20 3.82 33.12 15.79
CA ARG A 20 4.75 34.00 15.09
C ARG A 20 6.07 33.29 14.87
N LEU A 21 6.52 33.26 13.63
CA LEU A 21 7.78 32.64 13.24
C LEU A 21 8.68 33.67 12.52
N PRO A 22 10.00 33.54 12.62
CA PRO A 22 10.93 34.36 11.85
C PRO A 22 10.79 34.02 10.34
N LYS A 23 11.12 34.99 9.48
CA LYS A 23 11.10 34.79 8.03
C LYS A 23 11.99 33.63 7.55
N THR A 24 13.03 33.30 8.29
CA THR A 24 13.92 32.15 8.06
C THR A 24 13.26 30.78 8.26
N ALA A 25 12.07 30.73 8.86
CA ALA A 25 11.29 29.50 8.98
C ALA A 25 10.67 29.03 7.67
N PHE A 26 10.63 29.87 6.64
CA PHE A 26 10.21 29.45 5.30
C PHE A 26 11.26 28.52 4.67
N ILE A 27 10.85 27.33 4.28
CA ILE A 27 11.75 26.37 3.62
C ILE A 27 12.02 26.78 2.16
N ALA A 28 10.97 27.13 1.41
CA ALA A 28 11.08 27.48 -0.01
C ALA A 28 10.38 28.82 -0.35
N GLY A 29 9.94 29.56 0.66
CA GLY A 29 9.23 30.84 0.53
C GLY A 29 7.71 30.72 0.58
N PRO A 30 7.02 31.87 0.66
CA PRO A 30 5.55 31.90 0.77
C PRO A 30 4.86 31.22 -0.40
N GLY A 31 3.77 30.50 -0.14
CA GLY A 31 2.93 29.83 -1.14
C GLY A 31 3.49 28.52 -1.70
N ARG A 32 4.70 28.09 -1.33
CA ARG A 32 5.33 26.89 -1.91
C ARG A 32 5.15 25.61 -1.07
N GLY A 33 4.26 25.59 -0.09
CA GLY A 33 4.03 24.43 0.77
C GLY A 33 3.63 23.17 0.02
N PHE A 34 2.81 23.28 -1.02
CA PHE A 34 2.40 22.13 -1.84
C PHE A 34 3.58 21.50 -2.61
N GLU A 35 4.47 22.33 -3.14
CA GLU A 35 5.69 21.87 -3.82
C GLU A 35 6.61 21.09 -2.86
N ILE A 36 6.81 21.61 -1.65
CA ILE A 36 7.58 20.96 -0.60
C ILE A 36 6.96 19.60 -0.26
N ALA A 37 5.64 19.57 -0.06
CA ALA A 37 4.91 18.34 0.23
C ALA A 37 5.08 17.30 -0.89
N GLN A 38 4.96 17.68 -2.16
CA GLN A 38 5.13 16.75 -3.29
C GLN A 38 6.58 16.23 -3.40
N GLY A 39 7.57 17.07 -3.16
CA GLY A 39 8.97 16.64 -3.12
C GLY A 39 9.25 15.56 -2.07
N ARG A 40 8.57 15.66 -0.91
CA ARG A 40 8.66 14.68 0.19
C ARG A 40 7.86 13.41 -0.13
N LEU A 41 6.66 13.54 -0.68
CA LEU A 41 5.73 12.43 -0.92
C LEU A 41 6.15 11.51 -2.07
N GLY A 42 6.92 11.99 -3.05
CA GLY A 42 7.40 11.18 -4.16
C GLY A 42 8.15 9.91 -3.69
N PRO A 43 9.30 10.04 -3.02
CA PRO A 43 10.04 8.92 -2.43
C PRO A 43 9.23 8.16 -1.36
N GLY A 44 8.41 8.86 -0.58
CA GLY A 44 7.53 8.28 0.42
C GLY A 44 6.56 7.23 -0.16
N ARG A 45 6.04 7.47 -1.36
CA ARG A 45 5.15 6.53 -2.06
C ARG A 45 5.85 5.22 -2.42
N VAL A 46 7.11 5.26 -2.84
CA VAL A 46 7.91 4.04 -3.09
C VAL A 46 8.10 3.27 -1.78
N HIS A 47 8.46 3.96 -0.70
CA HIS A 47 8.61 3.35 0.61
C HIS A 47 7.33 2.69 1.12
N HIS A 48 6.16 3.34 0.94
CA HIS A 48 4.86 2.72 1.24
C HIS A 48 4.63 1.43 0.46
N CYS A 49 4.96 1.42 -0.83
CA CYS A 49 4.78 0.25 -1.68
C CYS A 49 5.74 -0.89 -1.31
N MET A 50 6.99 -0.60 -0.97
CA MET A 50 7.95 -1.60 -0.49
C MET A 50 7.48 -2.26 0.80
N ARG A 51 7.02 -1.48 1.77
CA ARG A 51 6.46 -2.01 3.02
C ARG A 51 5.21 -2.85 2.78
N ALA A 52 4.34 -2.42 1.86
CA ALA A 52 3.14 -3.17 1.49
C ALA A 52 3.48 -4.52 0.85
N ILE A 53 4.54 -4.61 0.04
CA ILE A 53 5.04 -5.88 -0.51
C ILE A 53 5.55 -6.77 0.61
N GLY A 54 6.32 -6.24 1.57
CA GLY A 54 6.77 -7.00 2.73
C GLY A 54 5.62 -7.52 3.60
N ALA A 55 4.58 -6.71 3.80
CA ALA A 55 3.36 -7.13 4.49
C ALA A 55 2.62 -8.22 3.71
N ALA A 56 2.55 -8.13 2.38
CA ALA A 56 1.94 -9.15 1.53
C ALA A 56 2.69 -10.49 1.58
N GLU A 57 4.03 -10.47 1.60
CA GLU A 57 4.85 -11.68 1.80
C GLU A 57 4.56 -12.34 3.16
N ARG A 58 4.50 -11.55 4.22
CA ARG A 58 4.16 -12.06 5.55
C ARG A 58 2.74 -12.64 5.59
N THR A 59 1.81 -11.97 4.94
CA THR A 59 0.42 -12.42 4.85
C THR A 59 0.31 -13.75 4.08
N LEU A 60 1.01 -13.88 2.96
CA LEU A 60 1.06 -15.12 2.19
C LEU A 60 1.69 -16.27 2.99
N GLU A 61 2.73 -15.99 3.78
CA GLU A 61 3.30 -16.99 4.69
C GLU A 61 2.27 -17.51 5.71
N LEU A 62 1.49 -16.61 6.31
CA LEU A 62 0.41 -16.96 7.23
C LEU A 62 -0.67 -17.79 6.53
N MET A 63 -1.06 -17.37 5.33
CA MET A 63 -2.02 -18.09 4.47
C MET A 63 -1.57 -19.53 4.24
N ILE A 64 -0.34 -19.75 3.80
CA ILE A 64 0.21 -21.07 3.49
C ILE A 64 0.29 -21.93 4.76
N LYS A 65 0.81 -21.39 5.86
CA LYS A 65 0.89 -22.10 7.14
C LYS A 65 -0.50 -22.56 7.59
N ARG A 66 -1.50 -21.70 7.51
CA ARG A 66 -2.88 -22.05 7.86
C ARG A 66 -3.44 -23.10 6.92
N ALA A 67 -3.29 -22.90 5.63
CA ALA A 67 -3.86 -23.79 4.61
C ALA A 67 -3.28 -25.21 4.67
N THR A 68 -2.02 -25.36 5.06
CA THR A 68 -1.36 -26.67 5.17
C THR A 68 -1.59 -27.35 6.51
N SER A 69 -1.77 -26.61 7.60
CA SER A 69 -1.94 -27.19 8.95
C SER A 69 -3.38 -27.47 9.33
N ARG A 70 -4.35 -26.68 8.81
CA ARG A 70 -5.77 -26.87 9.11
C ARG A 70 -6.37 -27.97 8.23
N GLU A 71 -6.99 -28.93 8.85
CA GLU A 71 -7.73 -29.97 8.17
C GLU A 71 -9.26 -29.76 8.25
N ALA A 72 -9.94 -30.04 7.15
CA ALA A 72 -11.38 -30.14 7.05
C ALA A 72 -11.74 -31.22 6.03
N PHE A 73 -12.83 -31.91 6.25
CA PHE A 73 -13.28 -33.02 5.37
C PHE A 73 -12.18 -34.06 5.09
N GLY A 74 -11.37 -34.37 6.13
CA GLY A 74 -10.32 -35.39 6.11
C GLY A 74 -9.04 -35.04 5.33
N ARG A 75 -8.80 -33.76 5.01
CA ARG A 75 -7.59 -33.33 4.32
C ARG A 75 -7.24 -31.85 4.62
N PRO A 76 -5.97 -31.44 4.42
CA PRO A 76 -5.59 -30.04 4.55
C PRO A 76 -6.42 -29.12 3.66
N ILE A 77 -6.83 -27.95 4.17
CA ILE A 77 -7.66 -27.01 3.41
C ILE A 77 -6.93 -26.45 2.18
N ALA A 78 -5.60 -26.52 2.13
CA ALA A 78 -4.81 -26.22 0.94
C ALA A 78 -5.22 -27.06 -0.29
N LYS A 79 -5.88 -28.21 -0.09
CA LYS A 79 -6.34 -29.13 -1.14
C LYS A 79 -7.84 -29.00 -1.40
N LEU A 80 -8.52 -28.03 -0.80
CA LEU A 80 -9.97 -27.85 -0.90
C LEU A 80 -10.33 -26.65 -1.79
N GLY A 81 -11.36 -26.86 -2.63
CA GLY A 81 -11.91 -25.79 -3.47
C GLY A 81 -10.87 -25.03 -4.27
N GLY A 82 -11.00 -23.71 -4.30
CA GLY A 82 -10.11 -22.78 -5.00
C GLY A 82 -8.89 -22.30 -4.18
N ASN A 83 -8.62 -22.87 -2.99
CA ASN A 83 -7.50 -22.40 -2.17
C ASN A 83 -6.12 -22.48 -2.85
N PRO A 84 -5.80 -23.50 -3.69
CA PRO A 84 -4.56 -23.49 -4.48
C PRO A 84 -4.46 -22.28 -5.41
N ASP A 85 -5.56 -21.91 -6.06
CA ASP A 85 -5.61 -20.75 -6.98
C ASP A 85 -5.40 -19.43 -6.22
N VAL A 86 -6.01 -19.31 -5.04
CA VAL A 86 -5.80 -18.13 -4.16
C VAL A 86 -4.34 -17.96 -3.80
N ILE A 87 -3.66 -19.03 -3.38
CA ILE A 87 -2.22 -19.02 -3.04
C ILE A 87 -1.37 -18.65 -4.26
N ALA A 88 -1.66 -19.25 -5.43
CA ALA A 88 -0.93 -18.97 -6.66
C ALA A 88 -1.12 -17.52 -7.12
N ASN A 89 -2.36 -17.01 -7.10
CA ASN A 89 -2.68 -15.63 -7.45
C ASN A 89 -1.98 -14.63 -6.52
N ALA A 90 -1.96 -14.90 -5.22
CA ALA A 90 -1.25 -14.07 -4.25
C ALA A 90 0.26 -14.00 -4.58
N ARG A 91 0.92 -15.13 -4.86
CA ARG A 91 2.33 -15.14 -5.26
C ARG A 91 2.58 -14.35 -6.54
N MET A 92 1.80 -14.59 -7.59
CA MET A 92 1.93 -13.89 -8.86
C MET A 92 1.75 -12.38 -8.70
N ALA A 93 0.75 -11.95 -7.92
CA ALA A 93 0.48 -10.53 -7.67
C ALA A 93 1.63 -9.85 -6.91
N ILE A 94 2.23 -10.53 -5.93
CA ILE A 94 3.40 -10.03 -5.20
C ILE A 94 4.60 -9.82 -6.13
N GLU A 95 4.90 -10.77 -7.01
CA GLU A 95 6.02 -10.65 -7.94
C GLU A 95 5.80 -9.51 -8.96
N GLN A 96 4.59 -9.38 -9.50
CA GLN A 96 4.22 -8.25 -10.37
C GLN A 96 4.40 -6.90 -9.64
N ALA A 97 3.95 -6.81 -8.40
CA ALA A 97 4.10 -5.61 -7.58
C ALA A 97 5.57 -5.26 -7.31
N ARG A 98 6.39 -6.27 -7.00
CA ARG A 98 7.83 -6.14 -6.79
C ARG A 98 8.54 -5.60 -8.03
N LEU A 99 8.31 -6.22 -9.18
CA LEU A 99 8.90 -5.79 -10.45
C LEU A 99 8.49 -4.38 -10.83
N LEU A 100 7.22 -4.01 -10.63
CA LEU A 100 6.74 -2.65 -10.89
C LEU A 100 7.42 -1.63 -9.96
N THR A 101 7.63 -1.99 -8.68
CA THR A 101 8.33 -1.13 -7.72
C THR A 101 9.80 -0.95 -8.07
N LEU A 102 10.48 -2.03 -8.47
CA LEU A 102 11.87 -1.96 -8.94
C LEU A 102 12.00 -1.10 -10.21
N LYS A 103 11.07 -1.23 -11.15
CA LYS A 103 10.99 -0.34 -12.33
C LYS A 103 10.83 1.12 -11.91
N CYS A 104 9.97 1.39 -10.92
CA CYS A 104 9.78 2.74 -10.41
C CYS A 104 11.07 3.30 -9.76
N ALA A 105 11.76 2.51 -8.95
CA ALA A 105 13.03 2.90 -8.34
C ALA A 105 14.08 3.21 -9.41
N TRP A 106 14.22 2.34 -10.40
CA TRP A 106 15.12 2.58 -11.55
C TRP A 106 14.76 3.86 -12.32
N ALA A 107 13.46 4.12 -12.53
CA ALA A 107 13.02 5.34 -13.21
C ALA A 107 13.34 6.60 -12.38
N LEU A 108 13.22 6.54 -11.05
CA LEU A 108 13.61 7.63 -10.16
C LEU A 108 15.12 7.92 -10.23
N ASP A 109 15.95 6.88 -10.24
CA ASP A 109 17.40 7.00 -10.30
C ASP A 109 17.88 7.55 -11.65
N THR A 110 17.22 7.16 -12.75
CA THR A 110 17.67 7.52 -14.10
C THR A 110 17.02 8.76 -14.69
N LYS A 111 15.77 9.08 -14.30
CA LYS A 111 14.96 10.16 -14.88
C LYS A 111 14.56 11.23 -13.87
N GLY A 112 14.86 11.03 -12.59
CA GLY A 112 14.43 11.90 -11.50
C GLY A 112 12.91 11.83 -11.23
N ILE A 113 12.45 12.62 -10.26
CA ILE A 113 11.05 12.60 -9.78
C ILE A 113 10.07 12.95 -10.92
N SER A 114 10.36 13.96 -11.71
CA SER A 114 9.47 14.41 -12.79
C SER A 114 9.34 13.36 -13.91
N GLY A 115 10.43 12.65 -14.23
CA GLY A 115 10.44 11.62 -15.25
C GLY A 115 9.83 10.27 -14.81
N ALA A 116 9.66 10.07 -13.50
CA ALA A 116 9.13 8.84 -12.91
C ALA A 116 7.67 8.97 -12.41
N LEU A 117 6.98 10.08 -12.68
CA LEU A 117 5.65 10.35 -12.17
C LEU A 117 4.61 9.26 -12.53
N GLN A 118 4.76 8.68 -13.73
CA GLN A 118 3.87 7.60 -14.18
C GLN A 118 4.08 6.34 -13.35
N GLU A 119 5.33 5.92 -13.17
CA GLU A 119 5.68 4.74 -12.39
C GLU A 119 5.29 4.88 -10.91
N VAL A 120 5.56 6.05 -10.31
CA VAL A 120 5.15 6.37 -8.93
C VAL A 120 3.64 6.28 -8.77
N SER A 121 2.88 6.77 -9.74
CA SER A 121 1.41 6.71 -9.70
C SER A 121 0.90 5.27 -9.90
N MET A 122 1.52 4.49 -10.79
CA MET A 122 1.15 3.09 -11.01
C MET A 122 1.34 2.24 -9.76
N ILE A 123 2.52 2.30 -9.11
CA ILE A 123 2.77 1.50 -7.90
C ILE A 123 1.79 1.83 -6.80
N LYS A 124 1.48 3.12 -6.62
CA LYS A 124 0.58 3.59 -5.57
C LYS A 124 -0.89 3.19 -5.80
N ALA A 125 -1.33 3.09 -7.06
CA ALA A 125 -2.67 2.64 -7.41
C ALA A 125 -2.83 1.11 -7.31
N VAL A 126 -1.78 0.34 -7.59
CA VAL A 126 -1.83 -1.13 -7.71
C VAL A 126 -1.53 -1.83 -6.39
N ILE A 127 -0.44 -1.44 -5.72
CA ILE A 127 0.14 -2.24 -4.64
C ILE A 127 -0.70 -2.25 -3.36
N PRO A 128 -1.25 -1.13 -2.87
CA PRO A 128 -2.14 -1.17 -1.70
C PRO A 128 -3.40 -2.01 -1.92
N LYS A 129 -3.93 -2.00 -3.14
CA LYS A 129 -5.08 -2.82 -3.51
C LYS A 129 -4.72 -4.31 -3.53
N MET A 130 -3.55 -4.65 -4.07
CA MET A 130 -3.01 -6.02 -4.05
C MET A 130 -2.85 -6.53 -2.62
N LEU A 131 -2.23 -5.74 -1.73
CA LEU A 131 -2.08 -6.10 -0.33
C LEU A 131 -3.43 -6.35 0.32
N GLN A 132 -4.41 -5.43 0.13
CA GLN A 132 -5.74 -5.58 0.71
C GLN A 132 -6.42 -6.89 0.27
N GLN A 133 -6.31 -7.26 -1.01
CA GLN A 133 -6.87 -8.51 -1.52
C GLN A 133 -6.21 -9.73 -0.88
N ILE A 134 -4.88 -9.76 -0.78
CA ILE A 134 -4.16 -10.89 -0.17
C ILE A 134 -4.51 -11.04 1.31
N VAL A 135 -4.68 -9.93 2.03
CA VAL A 135 -5.09 -9.97 3.44
C VAL A 135 -6.52 -10.49 3.56
N ASP A 136 -7.44 -10.02 2.72
CA ASP A 136 -8.83 -10.47 2.71
C ASP A 136 -8.94 -11.97 2.45
N ASP A 137 -8.26 -12.46 1.43
CA ASP A 137 -8.18 -13.89 1.10
C ASP A 137 -7.57 -14.71 2.26
N THR A 138 -6.58 -14.13 2.96
CA THR A 138 -5.95 -14.79 4.11
C THR A 138 -6.89 -14.87 5.30
N ILE A 139 -7.67 -13.81 5.57
CA ILE A 139 -8.72 -13.81 6.59
C ILE A 139 -9.73 -14.92 6.26
N GLN A 140 -10.14 -15.03 5.01
CA GLN A 140 -11.09 -16.07 4.56
C GLN A 140 -10.55 -17.48 4.82
N ILE A 141 -9.29 -17.74 4.53
CA ILE A 141 -8.63 -19.04 4.78
C ILE A 141 -8.48 -19.33 6.29
N HIS A 142 -8.30 -18.31 7.12
CA HIS A 142 -8.23 -18.46 8.58
C HIS A 142 -9.61 -18.69 9.21
N GLY A 143 -10.68 -18.25 8.57
CA GLY A 143 -12.03 -18.28 9.12
C GLY A 143 -12.17 -17.38 10.34
N GLY A 144 -12.87 -17.80 11.38
CA GLY A 144 -13.10 -17.01 12.59
C GLY A 144 -11.80 -16.50 13.26
N ALA A 145 -10.73 -17.26 13.24
CA ALA A 145 -9.43 -16.82 13.76
C ALA A 145 -8.82 -15.65 12.96
N GLY A 146 -9.19 -15.51 11.69
CA GLY A 146 -8.71 -14.42 10.84
C GLY A 146 -9.28 -13.04 11.18
N VAL A 147 -10.37 -12.99 11.93
CA VAL A 147 -11.01 -11.75 12.40
C VAL A 147 -10.77 -11.47 13.90
N SER A 148 -9.91 -12.29 14.54
CA SER A 148 -9.47 -12.12 15.92
C SER A 148 -8.10 -11.45 15.95
N ASP A 149 -7.96 -10.34 16.67
CA ASP A 149 -6.68 -9.64 16.86
C ASP A 149 -5.72 -10.39 17.76
N ASP A 150 -6.26 -11.22 18.67
CA ASP A 150 -5.46 -11.98 19.63
C ASP A 150 -4.69 -13.13 18.97
N ASP A 151 -5.22 -13.68 17.88
CA ASP A 151 -4.65 -14.87 17.23
C ASP A 151 -3.67 -14.50 16.09
N PHE A 152 -4.09 -13.55 15.23
CA PHE A 152 -3.34 -13.19 14.03
C PHE A 152 -3.45 -11.68 13.73
N PRO A 153 -2.38 -11.04 13.20
CA PRO A 153 -2.39 -9.60 12.93
C PRO A 153 -3.15 -9.24 11.63
N LEU A 154 -4.13 -10.05 11.22
CA LEU A 154 -4.77 -9.92 9.91
C LEU A 154 -5.73 -8.74 9.86
N THR A 155 -6.47 -8.47 10.94
CA THR A 155 -7.39 -7.32 11.01
C THR A 155 -6.63 -6.00 11.00
N GLN A 156 -5.50 -5.92 11.72
CA GLN A 156 -4.61 -4.76 11.67
C GLN A 156 -4.01 -4.57 10.29
N LEU A 157 -3.54 -5.64 9.64
CA LEU A 157 -3.02 -5.60 8.27
C LEU A 157 -4.09 -5.17 7.26
N PHE A 158 -5.34 -5.61 7.44
CA PHE A 158 -6.47 -5.20 6.60
C PHE A 158 -6.75 -3.70 6.73
N ALA A 159 -6.83 -3.20 7.96
CA ALA A 159 -7.01 -1.78 8.24
C ALA A 159 -5.87 -0.96 7.63
N TYR A 160 -4.63 -1.38 7.82
CA TYR A 160 -3.45 -0.73 7.25
C TYR A 160 -3.48 -0.71 5.71
N ALA A 161 -3.77 -1.83 5.07
CA ALA A 161 -3.88 -1.92 3.62
C ALA A 161 -4.96 -0.97 3.08
N ARG A 162 -6.09 -0.85 3.79
CA ARG A 162 -7.18 0.05 3.40
C ARG A 162 -6.77 1.53 3.52
N VAL A 163 -6.05 1.89 4.58
CA VAL A 163 -5.54 3.26 4.78
C VAL A 163 -4.56 3.64 3.67
N LEU A 164 -3.68 2.74 3.25
CA LEU A 164 -2.72 3.01 2.17
C LEU A 164 -3.36 3.38 0.83
N ARG A 165 -4.62 3.03 0.61
CA ARG A 165 -5.37 3.43 -0.59
C ARG A 165 -5.86 4.87 -0.55
N LEU A 166 -5.73 5.54 0.59
CA LEU A 166 -6.10 6.94 0.83
C LEU A 166 -4.87 7.83 1.08
N ALA A 167 -3.94 7.34 1.91
CA ALA A 167 -2.74 8.07 2.30
C ALA A 167 -1.84 8.40 1.10
N ASP A 168 -1.18 9.55 1.13
CA ASP A 168 -0.29 10.06 0.08
C ASP A 168 -0.95 10.20 -1.32
N GLY A 169 -2.25 10.36 -1.34
CA GLY A 169 -3.11 10.46 -2.50
C GLY A 169 -3.97 9.20 -2.71
N PRO A 170 -5.28 9.36 -2.85
CA PRO A 170 -6.20 8.24 -3.08
C PRO A 170 -5.99 7.60 -4.45
N ASP A 171 -6.48 6.36 -4.59
CA ASP A 171 -6.39 5.57 -5.82
C ASP A 171 -6.81 6.36 -7.07
N GLU A 172 -7.85 7.18 -6.96
CA GLU A 172 -8.42 7.97 -8.06
C GLU A 172 -7.45 9.03 -8.58
N VAL A 173 -6.74 9.71 -7.69
CA VAL A 173 -5.73 10.72 -8.05
C VAL A 173 -4.59 10.07 -8.84
N HIS A 174 -4.12 8.93 -8.39
CA HIS A 174 -3.04 8.21 -9.07
C HIS A 174 -3.47 7.64 -10.43
N ARG A 175 -4.67 7.08 -10.52
CA ARG A 175 -5.25 6.62 -11.79
C ARG A 175 -5.43 7.75 -12.79
N ALA A 176 -5.96 8.89 -12.34
CA ALA A 176 -6.11 10.08 -13.19
C ALA A 176 -4.75 10.58 -13.71
N MET A 177 -3.70 10.53 -12.86
CA MET A 177 -2.34 10.89 -13.27
C MET A 177 -1.81 9.93 -14.35
N VAL A 178 -1.94 8.62 -14.16
CA VAL A 178 -1.52 7.61 -15.16
C VAL A 178 -2.25 7.84 -16.49
N ALA A 179 -3.57 8.00 -16.45
CA ALA A 179 -4.37 8.25 -17.65
C ALA A 179 -3.96 9.54 -18.37
N ARG A 180 -3.75 10.62 -17.61
CA ARG A 180 -3.31 11.91 -18.17
C ARG A 180 -1.97 11.80 -18.89
N LEU A 181 -1.00 11.13 -18.28
CA LEU A 181 0.33 10.96 -18.86
C LEU A 181 0.30 10.04 -20.08
N GLU A 182 -0.52 9.00 -20.05
CA GLU A 182 -0.69 8.10 -21.20
C GLU A 182 -1.33 8.82 -22.39
N LEU A 183 -2.44 9.54 -22.16
CA LEU A 183 -3.13 10.31 -23.19
C LEU A 183 -2.25 11.43 -23.79
N ALA A 184 -1.35 12.00 -23.00
CA ALA A 184 -0.45 13.05 -23.49
C ALA A 184 0.50 12.58 -24.60
N LYS A 185 0.80 11.27 -24.67
CA LYS A 185 1.65 10.69 -25.72
C LYS A 185 1.01 10.72 -27.13
N TYR A 186 -0.31 10.90 -27.19
CA TYR A 186 -1.10 10.89 -28.43
C TYR A 186 -1.69 12.26 -28.78
N ARG A 187 -1.34 13.31 -28.03
CA ARG A 187 -1.70 14.68 -28.35
C ARG A 187 -0.64 15.25 -29.29
N ASN A 188 -1.04 15.53 -30.54
CA ASN A 188 -0.27 16.30 -31.52
C ASN A 188 -0.14 17.76 -31.07
#